data_7e948efccc0aa641201dea7bea104cfb
#
_entry.id   7e948efccc0aa641201dea7bea104cfb
#
_cell.length_a   1.000
_cell.length_b   1.000
_cell.length_c   1.000
_cell.angle_alpha   90.00
_cell.angle_beta   90.00
_cell.angle_gamma   90.00
#
_symmetry.space_group_name_H-M   'P 1'
#
loop_
_entity.id
_entity.type
_entity.pdbx_description
1 polymer ?
#
loop_
_entity_poly.entity_id
_entity_poly.type
_entity_poly.pdbx_seq_one_letter_code
_entity_poly.pdbx_strand_id
1 'polypeptide(L)'
;MTDNIQKLSIRLLKDGVEPADALRDGVDLEDWPKIEGAKIALDTMGGNPPKWSGFLGLSAEEIKKVWNNTAYGLVFLQTSGRWFAVSFGMGHVKLDPSKFEQDFGLRVVLNSVDEEQLKSADVRTPDENTLSRRSQTSRGSDQTAFAIDVERDIIRGLAGTPKDMDFATRVAGSDALSMDRRLKVADLPKACDDALSVYAKDDYKNHFGWVDQIKHVRESVLLEKLDTAAAAKLEAVIGGADPDGLHLAFPIIYDPEKGACIRYKGFRSKLVFPDLDLSGYLGALQEQGVTSFTADDLRKHAVHEVDDEGKDCGKSWKIGECLVLEAEVDGHTYVLSGGRWYQVAQDYAQELVKFFDELPREELPDALPDENEEKYNRRLKNDVPELLCLDRKLIKPTGWTTTVEACDFLDRDSRIIHVKDKTSRNRLRSV
;
A
#
# COMPACT_ATOMS: atom_id res chain seq x y z
N MET A 1 31.02 -26.40 1.37
CA MET A 1 29.79 -25.81 1.92
C MET A 1 28.65 -26.25 1.05
N THR A 2 27.64 -26.86 1.61
CA THR A 2 26.46 -27.34 0.88
C THR A 2 25.69 -26.13 0.29
N ASP A 3 25.28 -26.23 -0.98
CA ASP A 3 24.45 -25.23 -1.66
C ASP A 3 23.05 -25.25 -1.04
N ASN A 4 22.88 -24.49 0.02
CA ASN A 4 21.60 -24.36 0.71
C ASN A 4 20.75 -23.29 0.05
N ILE A 5 19.44 -23.47 0.09
CA ILE A 5 18.49 -22.41 -0.29
C ILE A 5 18.69 -21.24 0.67
N GLN A 6 18.96 -20.07 0.11
CA GLN A 6 19.10 -18.82 0.82
C GLN A 6 17.89 -17.92 0.51
N LYS A 7 17.36 -17.31 1.56
CA LYS A 7 16.36 -16.26 1.40
C LYS A 7 17.08 -14.91 1.27
N LEU A 8 16.98 -14.30 0.12
CA LEU A 8 17.54 -12.98 -0.17
C LEU A 8 16.46 -11.92 -0.10
N SER A 9 16.81 -10.75 0.41
CA SER A 9 15.99 -9.54 0.33
C SER A 9 16.81 -8.47 -0.41
N ILE A 10 16.45 -8.21 -1.66
CA ILE A 10 17.22 -7.41 -2.61
C ILE A 10 16.47 -6.10 -2.88
N ARG A 11 17.16 -4.97 -2.88
CA ARG A 11 16.68 -3.67 -3.33
C ARG A 11 17.62 -3.10 -4.38
N LEU A 12 17.06 -2.43 -5.37
CA LEU A 12 17.80 -1.73 -6.41
C LEU A 12 17.92 -0.26 -6.02
N LEU A 13 19.13 0.29 -5.98
CA LEU A 13 19.32 1.71 -5.75
C LEU A 13 18.90 2.50 -6.99
N LYS A 14 18.40 3.72 -6.80
CA LYS A 14 18.15 4.66 -7.88
C LYS A 14 19.45 5.00 -8.62
N ASP A 15 19.33 5.43 -9.87
CA ASP A 15 20.49 5.82 -10.65
C ASP A 15 21.26 6.97 -9.96
N GLY A 16 22.59 6.86 -9.94
CA GLY A 16 23.48 7.84 -9.35
C GLY A 16 23.51 7.90 -7.83
N VAL A 17 22.81 6.98 -7.13
CA VAL A 17 22.85 6.88 -5.68
C VAL A 17 23.96 5.92 -5.27
N GLU A 18 24.86 6.38 -4.41
CA GLU A 18 25.93 5.58 -3.84
C GLU A 18 25.46 4.85 -2.56
N PRO A 19 26.11 3.71 -2.20
CA PRO A 19 25.75 2.94 -1.01
C PRO A 19 25.68 3.74 0.29
N ALA A 20 26.60 4.69 0.49
CA ALA A 20 26.65 5.53 1.68
C ALA A 20 25.41 6.44 1.80
N ASP A 21 24.92 6.97 0.67
CA ASP A 21 23.74 7.83 0.63
C ASP A 21 22.44 7.08 0.89
N ALA A 22 22.45 5.74 0.72
CA ALA A 22 21.30 4.88 0.91
C ALA A 22 21.13 4.39 2.35
N LEU A 23 22.02 4.79 3.24
CA LEU A 23 22.02 4.42 4.64
C LEU A 23 21.42 5.52 5.52
N ARG A 24 20.82 5.09 6.61
CA ARG A 24 20.49 5.99 7.72
C ARG A 24 21.72 6.25 8.58
N ASP A 25 21.70 7.34 9.35
CA ASP A 25 22.81 7.72 10.23
C ASP A 25 23.27 6.58 11.15
N GLY A 26 24.59 6.53 11.37
CA GLY A 26 25.22 5.59 12.31
C GLY A 26 25.41 4.17 11.76
N VAL A 27 25.54 4.04 10.44
CA VAL A 27 25.91 2.77 9.79
C VAL A 27 27.20 2.95 9.03
N ASP A 28 28.24 2.23 9.42
CA ASP A 28 29.53 2.23 8.76
C ASP A 28 29.61 1.11 7.73
N LEU A 29 30.14 1.43 6.55
CA LEU A 29 30.39 0.49 5.46
C LEU A 29 31.87 0.15 5.37
N GLU A 30 32.18 -1.13 5.29
CA GLU A 30 33.50 -1.67 5.07
C GLU A 30 33.59 -2.35 3.70
N ASP A 31 34.78 -2.39 3.12
CA ASP A 31 35.00 -3.17 1.90
C ASP A 31 34.87 -4.67 2.19
N TRP A 32 34.15 -5.37 1.32
CA TRP A 32 33.89 -6.80 1.50
C TRP A 32 34.71 -7.66 0.53
N PRO A 33 35.82 -8.27 0.98
CA PRO A 33 36.76 -8.96 0.09
C PRO A 33 36.21 -10.24 -0.56
N LYS A 34 35.00 -10.68 -0.22
CA LYS A 34 34.37 -11.88 -0.80
C LYS A 34 33.82 -11.65 -2.21
N ILE A 35 33.52 -10.40 -2.55
CA ILE A 35 33.03 -9.96 -3.87
C ILE A 35 33.77 -8.65 -4.17
N GLU A 36 34.40 -8.57 -5.34
CA GLU A 36 35.13 -7.38 -5.76
C GLU A 36 34.20 -6.14 -5.82
N GLY A 37 34.65 -5.05 -5.22
CA GLY A 37 33.90 -3.78 -5.15
C GLY A 37 32.68 -3.77 -4.23
N ALA A 38 32.37 -4.90 -3.58
CA ALA A 38 31.24 -4.94 -2.65
C ALA A 38 31.60 -4.33 -1.30
N LYS A 39 30.58 -3.78 -0.64
CA LYS A 39 30.66 -3.21 0.71
C LYS A 39 29.73 -3.96 1.66
N ILE A 40 30.08 -4.00 2.92
CA ILE A 40 29.31 -4.70 3.96
C ILE A 40 29.16 -3.83 5.21
N ALA A 41 28.00 -3.93 5.85
CA ALA A 41 27.78 -3.45 7.20
C ALA A 41 27.18 -4.57 8.04
N LEU A 42 27.77 -4.85 9.18
CA LEU A 42 27.32 -5.88 10.12
C LEU A 42 27.34 -5.32 11.54
N ASP A 43 26.23 -5.43 12.25
CA ASP A 43 26.19 -5.04 13.65
C ASP A 43 25.01 -5.68 14.35
N THR A 44 24.95 -5.50 15.67
CA THR A 44 23.81 -5.83 16.50
C THR A 44 23.01 -4.56 16.80
N MET A 45 21.71 -4.65 16.64
CA MET A 45 20.81 -3.61 17.13
C MET A 45 20.65 -3.82 18.64
N GLY A 46 20.98 -2.80 19.43
CA GLY A 46 20.83 -2.82 20.87
C GLY A 46 19.42 -3.27 21.26
N GLY A 47 19.34 -4.31 22.04
CA GLY A 47 18.10 -4.87 22.50
C GLY A 47 17.50 -4.01 23.62
N ASN A 48 16.18 -4.06 23.73
CA ASN A 48 15.47 -3.57 24.91
C ASN A 48 14.90 -4.77 25.68
N PRO A 49 14.77 -4.67 27.00
CA PRO A 49 14.03 -5.67 27.75
C PRO A 49 12.59 -5.74 27.22
N PRO A 50 12.01 -6.94 27.14
CA PRO A 50 10.61 -7.07 26.75
C PRO A 50 9.70 -6.23 27.68
N LYS A 51 8.70 -5.55 27.11
CA LYS A 51 7.78 -4.68 27.90
C LYS A 51 7.15 -5.42 29.09
N TRP A 52 6.82 -6.70 28.91
CA TRP A 52 6.24 -7.55 29.97
C TRP A 52 7.21 -7.85 31.12
N SER A 53 8.51 -7.63 30.98
CA SER A 53 9.50 -7.88 32.05
C SER A 53 9.27 -6.95 33.25
N GLY A 54 8.85 -5.70 33.01
CA GLY A 54 8.44 -4.78 34.06
C GLY A 54 7.15 -5.21 34.77
N PHE A 55 6.16 -5.68 34.01
CA PHE A 55 4.92 -6.22 34.57
C PHE A 55 5.15 -7.43 35.49
N LEU A 56 6.09 -8.32 35.11
CA LEU A 56 6.46 -9.47 35.93
C LEU A 56 7.39 -9.11 37.10
N GLY A 57 7.83 -7.86 37.22
CA GLY A 57 8.74 -7.42 38.28
C GLY A 57 10.09 -8.11 38.25
N LEU A 58 10.62 -8.46 37.05
CA LEU A 58 11.86 -9.18 36.89
C LEU A 58 13.06 -8.37 37.42
N SER A 59 13.95 -9.04 38.11
CA SER A 59 15.23 -8.49 38.52
C SER A 59 16.16 -8.23 37.32
N ALA A 60 17.16 -7.38 37.49
CA ALA A 60 18.14 -7.07 36.44
C ALA A 60 18.84 -8.32 35.88
N GLU A 61 19.07 -9.33 36.72
CA GLU A 61 19.68 -10.62 36.28
C GLU A 61 18.71 -11.46 35.43
N GLU A 62 17.41 -11.44 35.74
CA GLU A 62 16.38 -12.12 34.97
C GLU A 62 16.11 -11.41 33.65
N ILE A 63 16.13 -10.07 33.65
CA ILE A 63 15.97 -9.25 32.44
C ILE A 63 17.12 -9.57 31.47
N LYS A 64 18.35 -9.73 31.89
CA LYS A 64 19.46 -10.13 31.02
C LYS A 64 19.23 -11.46 30.30
N LYS A 65 18.52 -12.41 30.91
CA LYS A 65 18.22 -13.72 30.31
C LYS A 65 17.20 -13.65 29.20
N VAL A 66 16.31 -12.63 29.21
CA VAL A 66 15.25 -12.44 28.24
C VAL A 66 15.52 -11.25 27.31
N TRP A 67 16.74 -10.74 27.29
CA TRP A 67 17.15 -9.62 26.45
C TRP A 67 17.09 -9.97 24.97
N ASN A 68 16.29 -9.23 24.22
CA ASN A 68 16.18 -9.43 22.77
C ASN A 68 17.29 -8.68 22.04
N ASN A 69 18.30 -9.40 21.57
CA ASN A 69 19.29 -8.86 20.66
C ASN A 69 18.91 -9.22 19.22
N THR A 70 18.92 -8.25 18.34
CA THR A 70 18.74 -8.46 16.90
C THR A 70 20.03 -8.11 16.17
N ALA A 71 20.43 -8.95 15.24
CA ALA A 71 21.55 -8.65 14.35
C ALA A 71 21.04 -8.21 12.97
N TYR A 72 21.86 -7.44 12.29
CA TYR A 72 21.63 -7.10 10.89
C TYR A 72 22.88 -7.27 10.04
N GLY A 73 22.65 -7.53 8.75
CA GLY A 73 23.67 -7.50 7.72
C GLY A 73 23.15 -6.76 6.51
N LEU A 74 24.00 -5.94 5.92
CA LEU A 74 23.76 -5.27 4.65
C LEU A 74 24.96 -5.54 3.75
N VAL A 75 24.70 -5.96 2.52
CA VAL A 75 25.71 -6.10 1.48
C VAL A 75 25.31 -5.20 0.33
N PHE A 76 26.19 -4.28 -0.04
CA PHE A 76 26.04 -3.51 -1.26
C PHE A 76 27.00 -4.07 -2.30
N LEU A 77 26.48 -4.30 -3.49
CA LEU A 77 27.28 -4.78 -4.62
C LEU A 77 26.82 -4.08 -5.91
N GLN A 78 27.75 -3.88 -6.81
CA GLN A 78 27.48 -3.28 -8.11
C GLN A 78 27.56 -4.35 -9.20
N THR A 79 26.57 -4.40 -10.05
CA THR A 79 26.56 -5.25 -11.23
C THR A 79 25.75 -4.58 -12.33
N SER A 80 26.13 -4.78 -13.60
CA SER A 80 25.51 -4.12 -14.77
C SER A 80 25.35 -2.61 -14.64
N GLY A 81 26.30 -1.94 -13.96
CA GLY A 81 26.31 -0.48 -13.75
C GLY A 81 25.33 0.01 -12.67
N ARG A 82 24.64 -0.88 -11.96
CA ARG A 82 23.65 -0.52 -10.92
C ARG A 82 24.07 -1.06 -9.56
N TRP A 83 23.81 -0.29 -8.52
CA TRP A 83 23.99 -0.72 -7.13
C TRP A 83 22.76 -1.46 -6.58
N PHE A 84 23.04 -2.52 -5.82
CA PHE A 84 22.04 -3.32 -5.11
C PHE A 84 22.36 -3.36 -3.63
N ALA A 85 21.33 -3.38 -2.80
CA ALA A 85 21.44 -3.68 -1.37
C ALA A 85 20.76 -5.02 -1.09
N VAL A 86 21.52 -5.96 -0.54
CA VAL A 86 21.02 -7.25 -0.03
C VAL A 86 20.98 -7.18 1.47
N SER A 87 19.79 -7.31 2.08
CA SER A 87 19.59 -7.19 3.50
C SER A 87 19.32 -8.53 4.17
N PHE A 88 19.91 -8.72 5.33
CA PHE A 88 19.77 -9.89 6.20
C PHE A 88 19.30 -9.44 7.59
N GLY A 89 18.46 -10.26 8.23
CA GLY A 89 17.88 -9.90 9.53
C GLY A 89 17.13 -8.56 9.46
N MET A 90 17.46 -7.67 10.38
CA MET A 90 16.84 -6.33 10.45
C MET A 90 17.55 -5.26 9.60
N GLY A 91 18.43 -5.66 8.65
CA GLY A 91 19.20 -4.72 7.83
C GLY A 91 18.33 -3.69 7.08
N HIS A 92 17.15 -4.09 6.65
CA HIS A 92 16.23 -3.20 5.91
C HIS A 92 15.84 -1.93 6.68
N VAL A 93 15.84 -1.92 8.01
CA VAL A 93 15.51 -0.73 8.82
C VAL A 93 16.62 0.31 8.85
N LYS A 94 17.83 -0.07 8.41
CA LYS A 94 19.00 0.81 8.29
C LYS A 94 19.09 1.50 6.94
N LEU A 95 18.20 1.17 6.01
CA LEU A 95 18.15 1.75 4.67
C LEU A 95 17.19 2.95 4.65
N ASP A 96 17.54 3.96 3.84
CA ASP A 96 16.61 5.05 3.48
C ASP A 96 15.77 4.62 2.27
N PRO A 97 14.46 4.36 2.43
CA PRO A 97 13.62 3.89 1.33
C PRO A 97 13.57 4.84 0.12
N SER A 98 13.79 6.14 0.34
CA SER A 98 13.74 7.15 -0.73
C SER A 98 14.85 7.00 -1.77
N LYS A 99 15.91 6.27 -1.44
CA LYS A 99 17.10 6.05 -2.29
C LYS A 99 17.00 4.82 -3.19
N PHE A 100 15.92 4.07 -3.09
CA PHE A 100 15.72 2.83 -3.84
C PHE A 100 14.62 2.98 -4.88
N GLU A 101 14.73 2.15 -5.94
CA GLU A 101 13.65 2.00 -6.91
C GLU A 101 12.42 1.44 -6.20
N GLN A 102 11.32 2.15 -6.36
CA GLN A 102 10.03 1.69 -5.85
C GLN A 102 9.46 0.63 -6.80
N ASP A 103 8.69 -0.31 -6.24
CA ASP A 103 8.07 -1.41 -6.97
C ASP A 103 9.07 -2.34 -7.70
N PHE A 104 10.38 -2.26 -7.38
CA PHE A 104 11.39 -3.13 -7.98
C PHE A 104 11.02 -4.61 -7.84
N GLY A 105 10.76 -5.05 -6.61
CA GLY A 105 10.39 -6.43 -6.35
C GLY A 105 9.04 -6.81 -6.94
N LEU A 106 8.05 -5.90 -6.90
CA LEU A 106 6.75 -6.14 -7.50
C LEU A 106 6.86 -6.42 -9.00
N ARG A 107 7.63 -5.59 -9.72
CA ARG A 107 7.81 -5.75 -11.17
C ARG A 107 8.57 -7.04 -11.52
N VAL A 108 9.55 -7.43 -10.69
CA VAL A 108 10.23 -8.73 -10.86
C VAL A 108 9.24 -9.88 -10.70
N VAL A 109 8.35 -9.84 -9.71
CA VAL A 109 7.32 -10.87 -9.53
C VAL A 109 6.39 -10.93 -10.72
N LEU A 110 5.86 -9.80 -11.17
CA LEU A 110 4.94 -9.69 -12.32
C LEU A 110 5.55 -10.29 -13.60
N ASN A 111 6.86 -10.09 -13.84
CA ASN A 111 7.55 -10.61 -15.02
C ASN A 111 7.98 -12.08 -14.89
N SER A 112 8.08 -12.61 -13.67
CA SER A 112 8.63 -13.97 -13.45
C SER A 112 7.57 -15.01 -13.09
N VAL A 113 6.37 -14.61 -12.68
CA VAL A 113 5.30 -15.52 -12.24
C VAL A 113 4.21 -15.60 -13.30
N ASP A 114 3.57 -16.74 -13.46
CA ASP A 114 2.34 -16.86 -14.25
C ASP A 114 1.15 -16.33 -13.44
N GLU A 115 0.13 -15.80 -14.12
CA GLU A 115 -1.07 -15.26 -13.48
C GLU A 115 -1.78 -16.28 -12.58
N GLU A 116 -1.78 -17.57 -12.95
CA GLU A 116 -2.36 -18.66 -12.16
C GLU A 116 -1.44 -19.19 -11.05
N GLN A 117 -0.25 -18.63 -10.88
CA GLN A 117 0.75 -19.07 -9.90
C GLN A 117 0.97 -18.08 -8.76
N LEU A 118 0.09 -17.09 -8.63
CA LEU A 118 0.07 -16.19 -7.47
C LEU A 118 -0.31 -16.96 -6.20
N LYS A 119 0.35 -16.65 -5.10
CA LYS A 119 0.12 -17.26 -3.78
C LYS A 119 -0.23 -16.27 -2.70
N SER A 120 0.10 -15.01 -2.87
CA SER A 120 -0.23 -13.94 -1.93
C SER A 120 -0.34 -12.61 -2.66
N ALA A 121 -1.27 -11.79 -2.21
CA ALA A 121 -1.43 -10.42 -2.64
C ALA A 121 -1.62 -9.50 -1.44
N ASP A 122 -0.85 -8.40 -1.43
CA ASP A 122 -1.02 -7.27 -0.53
C ASP A 122 -1.66 -6.14 -1.32
N VAL A 123 -2.83 -5.72 -0.90
CA VAL A 123 -3.70 -4.81 -1.63
C VAL A 123 -4.15 -3.69 -0.72
N ARG A 124 -4.27 -2.49 -1.26
CA ARG A 124 -4.81 -1.33 -0.56
C ARG A 124 -5.86 -0.64 -1.42
N THR A 125 -7.07 -0.54 -0.89
CA THR A 125 -8.19 0.18 -1.50
C THR A 125 -8.29 1.55 -0.84
N PRO A 126 -7.95 2.65 -1.54
CA PRO A 126 -8.03 4.02 -1.01
C PRO A 126 -9.45 4.57 -1.16
N ASP A 127 -10.36 4.06 -0.37
CA ASP A 127 -11.76 4.52 -0.33
C ASP A 127 -12.01 5.38 0.92
N GLU A 128 -13.25 5.88 1.14
CA GLU A 128 -13.67 6.64 2.33
C GLU A 128 -13.15 6.01 3.64
N ASN A 129 -13.12 4.67 3.70
CA ASN A 129 -12.41 3.89 4.71
C ASN A 129 -11.33 3.07 4.03
N THR A 130 -10.10 3.51 4.10
CA THR A 130 -9.00 2.77 3.48
C THR A 130 -8.92 1.34 3.99
N LEU A 131 -9.08 0.38 3.10
CA LEU A 131 -8.95 -1.04 3.40
C LEU A 131 -7.58 -1.55 2.96
N SER A 132 -6.83 -2.15 3.89
CA SER A 132 -5.59 -2.86 3.59
C SER A 132 -5.79 -4.35 3.80
N ARG A 133 -5.56 -5.15 2.77
CA ARG A 133 -5.77 -6.60 2.78
C ARG A 133 -4.50 -7.34 2.43
N ARG A 134 -4.24 -8.42 3.15
CA ARG A 134 -3.27 -9.44 2.74
C ARG A 134 -3.98 -10.76 2.59
N SER A 135 -4.03 -11.28 1.39
CA SER A 135 -4.67 -12.54 1.06
C SER A 135 -3.63 -13.59 0.67
N GLN A 136 -3.88 -14.84 1.03
CA GLN A 136 -2.99 -15.97 0.70
C GLN A 136 -3.82 -17.17 0.26
N THR A 137 -3.29 -17.92 -0.69
CA THR A 137 -3.84 -19.19 -1.16
C THR A 137 -2.86 -20.33 -0.90
N SER A 138 -3.37 -21.53 -0.66
CA SER A 138 -2.55 -22.73 -0.45
C SER A 138 -1.95 -23.26 -1.76
N ARG A 139 -2.56 -22.94 -2.90
CA ARG A 139 -2.10 -23.31 -4.25
C ARG A 139 -1.92 -22.05 -5.09
N GLY A 140 -1.26 -22.16 -6.24
CA GLY A 140 -1.25 -21.12 -7.25
C GLY A 140 -2.68 -20.78 -7.70
N SER A 141 -2.97 -19.50 -7.85
CA SER A 141 -4.29 -18.98 -8.21
C SER A 141 -4.12 -17.67 -8.97
N ASP A 142 -5.14 -17.30 -9.71
CA ASP A 142 -5.23 -16.02 -10.39
C ASP A 142 -5.69 -14.86 -9.50
N GLN A 143 -5.79 -13.67 -10.04
CA GLN A 143 -6.22 -12.45 -9.35
C GLN A 143 -7.62 -12.56 -8.72
N THR A 144 -8.53 -13.34 -9.32
CA THR A 144 -9.91 -13.44 -8.86
C THR A 144 -10.00 -14.15 -7.51
N ALA A 145 -9.11 -15.12 -7.25
CA ALA A 145 -9.02 -15.82 -5.97
C ALA A 145 -8.62 -14.90 -4.81
N PHE A 146 -7.98 -13.77 -5.11
CA PHE A 146 -7.59 -12.75 -4.12
C PHE A 146 -8.62 -11.63 -3.99
N ALA A 147 -9.72 -11.70 -4.74
CA ALA A 147 -10.74 -10.65 -4.81
C ALA A 147 -10.11 -9.25 -5.08
N ILE A 148 -9.17 -9.20 -6.01
CA ILE A 148 -8.54 -7.95 -6.44
C ILE A 148 -9.52 -7.23 -7.35
N ASP A 149 -9.87 -6.01 -6.96
CA ASP A 149 -10.60 -5.07 -7.79
C ASP A 149 -9.57 -4.27 -8.59
N VAL A 150 -9.45 -4.59 -9.88
CA VAL A 150 -8.43 -3.99 -10.76
C VAL A 150 -8.62 -2.48 -10.96
N GLU A 151 -9.78 -1.95 -10.61
CA GLU A 151 -10.17 -0.56 -10.81
C GLU A 151 -9.93 0.32 -9.57
N ARG A 152 -9.86 -0.33 -8.39
CA ARG A 152 -9.83 0.37 -7.11
C ARG A 152 -8.61 0.02 -6.26
N ASP A 153 -8.06 -1.17 -6.48
CA ASP A 153 -7.04 -1.72 -5.62
C ASP A 153 -5.62 -1.34 -6.06
N ILE A 154 -4.88 -0.71 -5.19
CA ILE A 154 -3.46 -0.48 -5.35
C ILE A 154 -2.72 -1.75 -4.91
N ILE A 155 -1.98 -2.36 -5.83
CA ILE A 155 -1.16 -3.52 -5.52
C ILE A 155 0.12 -3.07 -4.81
N ARG A 156 0.28 -3.50 -3.55
CA ARG A 156 1.44 -3.18 -2.72
C ARG A 156 2.50 -4.27 -2.74
N GLY A 157 2.10 -5.49 -3.04
CA GLY A 157 3.01 -6.61 -3.14
C GLY A 157 2.31 -7.88 -3.61
N LEU A 158 3.08 -8.70 -4.31
CA LEU A 158 2.65 -10.01 -4.78
C LEU A 158 3.68 -11.07 -4.42
N ALA A 159 3.25 -12.31 -4.27
CA ALA A 159 4.14 -13.46 -4.14
C ALA A 159 3.62 -14.62 -4.98
N GLY A 160 4.55 -15.42 -5.49
CA GLY A 160 4.20 -16.57 -6.32
C GLY A 160 5.36 -17.52 -6.54
N THR A 161 5.11 -18.53 -7.36
CA THR A 161 6.13 -19.45 -7.86
C THR A 161 6.57 -19.00 -9.23
N PRO A 162 7.86 -18.69 -9.45
CA PRO A 162 8.33 -18.24 -10.76
C PRO A 162 8.26 -19.38 -11.80
N LYS A 163 8.13 -18.97 -13.09
CA LYS A 163 8.17 -19.87 -14.25
C LYS A 163 9.49 -20.63 -14.34
N ASP A 164 10.58 -19.90 -14.06
CA ASP A 164 11.95 -20.43 -14.09
C ASP A 164 12.41 -20.75 -12.65
N MET A 165 12.52 -22.02 -12.35
CA MET A 165 12.99 -22.53 -11.06
C MET A 165 14.49 -22.35 -10.84
N ASP A 166 15.27 -22.09 -11.90
CA ASP A 166 16.70 -21.75 -11.79
C ASP A 166 16.86 -20.29 -11.38
N PHE A 167 15.90 -19.44 -11.71
CA PHE A 167 15.85 -18.07 -11.20
C PHE A 167 15.58 -18.06 -9.69
N ALA A 168 14.50 -18.71 -9.24
CA ALA A 168 14.16 -18.82 -7.82
C ALA A 168 13.09 -19.89 -7.61
N THR A 169 13.05 -20.48 -6.41
CA THR A 169 11.99 -21.43 -6.03
C THR A 169 10.73 -20.73 -5.50
N ARG A 170 10.88 -19.49 -5.04
CA ARG A 170 9.80 -18.61 -4.60
C ARG A 170 10.23 -17.16 -4.76
N VAL A 171 9.29 -16.31 -5.11
CA VAL A 171 9.48 -14.86 -5.14
C VAL A 171 8.33 -14.15 -4.45
N ALA A 172 8.66 -13.05 -3.78
CA ALA A 172 7.72 -12.09 -3.24
C ALA A 172 8.28 -10.67 -3.47
N GLY A 173 7.46 -9.76 -3.93
CA GLY A 173 7.92 -8.45 -4.33
C GLY A 173 6.99 -7.33 -3.92
N SER A 174 7.59 -6.26 -3.44
CA SER A 174 7.07 -4.92 -3.26
C SER A 174 8.17 -3.96 -3.73
N ASP A 175 8.64 -3.00 -2.92
CA ASP A 175 9.87 -2.25 -3.21
C ASP A 175 11.13 -3.15 -3.14
N ALA A 176 11.09 -4.16 -2.29
CA ALA A 176 12.13 -5.17 -2.21
C ALA A 176 11.69 -6.46 -2.90
N LEU A 177 12.62 -7.12 -3.55
CA LEU A 177 12.47 -8.49 -4.00
C LEU A 177 12.93 -9.44 -2.89
N SER A 178 12.03 -10.28 -2.40
CA SER A 178 12.38 -11.45 -1.59
C SER A 178 12.39 -12.67 -2.50
N MET A 179 13.50 -13.39 -2.54
CA MET A 179 13.62 -14.60 -3.35
C MET A 179 14.30 -15.72 -2.58
N ASP A 180 13.80 -16.94 -2.76
CA ASP A 180 14.43 -18.16 -2.25
C ASP A 180 15.21 -18.80 -3.40
N ARG A 181 16.54 -18.80 -3.31
CA ARG A 181 17.41 -19.32 -4.34
C ARG A 181 18.55 -20.16 -3.75
N ARG A 182 18.92 -21.25 -4.42
CA ARG A 182 20.10 -22.02 -4.08
C ARG A 182 21.32 -21.35 -4.67
N LEU A 183 22.24 -20.84 -3.82
CA LEU A 183 23.42 -20.12 -4.30
C LEU A 183 24.53 -20.09 -3.23
N LYS A 184 25.75 -19.81 -3.68
CA LYS A 184 26.89 -19.43 -2.84
C LYS A 184 27.04 -17.91 -2.80
N VAL A 185 27.86 -17.42 -1.86
CA VAL A 185 28.15 -15.99 -1.74
C VAL A 185 28.67 -15.38 -3.04
N ALA A 186 29.53 -16.09 -3.74
CA ALA A 186 30.11 -15.65 -5.02
C ALA A 186 29.05 -15.46 -6.15
N ASP A 187 27.88 -16.07 -6.00
CA ASP A 187 26.80 -16.01 -7.00
C ASP A 187 25.83 -14.83 -6.75
N LEU A 188 26.01 -14.04 -5.67
CA LEU A 188 25.17 -12.89 -5.35
C LEU A 188 25.11 -11.86 -6.50
N PRO A 189 26.24 -11.47 -7.15
CA PRO A 189 26.18 -10.55 -8.29
C PRO A 189 25.29 -11.08 -9.42
N LYS A 190 25.42 -12.37 -9.74
CA LYS A 190 24.57 -13.02 -10.76
C LYS A 190 23.10 -13.01 -10.37
N ALA A 191 22.77 -13.24 -9.10
CA ALA A 191 21.39 -13.19 -8.65
C ALA A 191 20.77 -11.77 -8.79
N CYS A 192 21.56 -10.72 -8.56
CA CYS A 192 21.15 -9.34 -8.77
C CYS A 192 21.01 -9.01 -10.26
N ASP A 193 21.92 -9.49 -11.12
CA ASP A 193 21.82 -9.33 -12.57
C ASP A 193 20.59 -10.03 -13.15
N ASP A 194 20.33 -11.26 -12.73
CA ASP A 194 19.14 -12.00 -13.14
C ASP A 194 17.87 -11.23 -12.75
N ALA A 195 17.83 -10.67 -11.51
CA ALA A 195 16.70 -9.87 -11.04
C ALA A 195 16.54 -8.56 -11.83
N LEU A 196 17.65 -7.90 -12.19
CA LEU A 196 17.64 -6.69 -13.01
C LEU A 196 17.11 -6.99 -14.42
N SER A 197 17.57 -8.10 -15.01
CA SER A 197 17.14 -8.54 -16.32
C SER A 197 15.64 -8.84 -16.38
N VAL A 198 15.09 -9.41 -15.31
CA VAL A 198 13.64 -9.65 -15.18
C VAL A 198 12.90 -8.33 -14.93
N TYR A 199 13.43 -7.43 -14.09
CA TYR A 199 12.86 -6.12 -13.82
C TYR A 199 12.71 -5.26 -15.08
N ALA A 200 13.69 -5.33 -15.99
CA ALA A 200 13.71 -4.55 -17.23
C ALA A 200 12.67 -4.99 -18.28
N LYS A 201 12.04 -6.15 -18.11
CA LYS A 201 11.03 -6.66 -19.04
C LYS A 201 9.69 -5.93 -18.86
N ASP A 202 8.89 -5.97 -19.92
CA ASP A 202 7.50 -5.49 -19.94
C ASP A 202 6.50 -6.62 -20.24
N ASP A 203 6.96 -7.87 -20.19
CA ASP A 203 6.16 -9.07 -20.49
C ASP A 203 4.92 -9.20 -19.60
N TYR A 204 4.99 -8.66 -18.38
CA TYR A 204 3.87 -8.66 -17.43
C TYR A 204 2.62 -7.97 -17.99
N LYS A 205 2.76 -7.02 -18.91
CA LYS A 205 1.63 -6.29 -19.51
C LYS A 205 0.67 -7.20 -20.26
N ASN A 206 1.15 -8.37 -20.71
CA ASN A 206 0.32 -9.34 -21.42
C ASN A 206 -0.65 -10.09 -20.48
N HIS A 207 -0.30 -10.22 -19.19
CA HIS A 207 -1.05 -11.02 -18.21
C HIS A 207 -1.50 -10.19 -16.99
N PHE A 208 -0.70 -9.21 -16.61
CA PHE A 208 -0.93 -8.34 -15.46
C PHE A 208 -1.07 -6.87 -15.85
N GLY A 209 -1.44 -6.56 -17.11
CA GLY A 209 -1.56 -5.18 -17.60
C GLY A 209 -2.53 -4.31 -16.79
N TRP A 210 -3.49 -4.94 -16.11
CA TRP A 210 -4.41 -4.29 -15.21
C TRP A 210 -3.73 -3.60 -14.01
N VAL A 211 -2.51 -4.02 -13.62
CA VAL A 211 -1.74 -3.37 -12.54
C VAL A 211 -1.36 -1.93 -12.90
N ASP A 212 -1.23 -1.63 -14.19
CA ASP A 212 -0.89 -0.28 -14.68
C ASP A 212 -2.08 0.67 -14.73
N GLN A 213 -3.31 0.23 -14.41
CA GLN A 213 -4.49 1.10 -14.36
C GLN A 213 -4.39 2.12 -13.22
N ILE A 214 -3.73 1.74 -12.12
CA ILE A 214 -3.39 2.63 -11.02
C ILE A 214 -1.87 2.67 -10.92
N LYS A 215 -1.27 3.58 -11.67
CA LYS A 215 0.19 3.64 -11.86
C LYS A 215 0.88 4.60 -10.90
N HIS A 216 1.92 4.14 -10.26
CA HIS A 216 2.74 4.96 -9.37
C HIS A 216 3.42 6.12 -10.11
N VAL A 217 3.27 7.35 -9.61
CA VAL A 217 3.90 8.57 -10.13
C VAL A 217 5.33 8.66 -9.61
N ARG A 218 6.30 8.89 -10.52
CA ARG A 218 7.73 8.94 -10.19
C ARG A 218 8.40 10.26 -10.58
N GLU A 219 7.75 11.06 -11.41
CA GLU A 219 8.29 12.33 -11.90
C GLU A 219 8.33 13.39 -10.78
N SER A 220 9.51 13.89 -10.45
CA SER A 220 9.71 14.81 -9.31
C SER A 220 8.92 16.12 -9.43
N VAL A 221 8.86 16.70 -10.62
CA VAL A 221 8.13 17.96 -10.87
C VAL A 221 6.61 17.74 -10.66
N LEU A 222 6.09 16.62 -11.12
CA LEU A 222 4.69 16.26 -10.92
C LEU A 222 4.39 15.97 -9.45
N LEU A 223 5.30 15.26 -8.75
CA LEU A 223 5.15 14.99 -7.31
C LEU A 223 5.09 16.29 -6.48
N GLU A 224 5.89 17.30 -6.81
CA GLU A 224 5.84 18.60 -6.14
C GLU A 224 4.50 19.33 -6.37
N LYS A 225 3.98 19.28 -7.59
CA LYS A 225 2.65 19.84 -7.89
C LYS A 225 1.54 19.13 -7.10
N LEU A 226 1.60 17.80 -7.05
CA LEU A 226 0.63 16.96 -6.35
C LEU A 226 0.68 17.18 -4.83
N ASP A 227 1.88 17.24 -4.23
CA ASP A 227 2.06 17.56 -2.81
C ASP A 227 1.53 18.97 -2.49
N THR A 228 1.73 19.92 -3.40
CA THR A 228 1.17 21.28 -3.25
C THR A 228 -0.35 21.28 -3.32
N ALA A 229 -0.94 20.52 -4.25
CA ALA A 229 -2.40 20.38 -4.34
C ALA A 229 -2.99 19.70 -3.08
N ALA A 230 -2.32 18.66 -2.55
CA ALA A 230 -2.73 18.02 -1.30
C ALA A 230 -2.67 18.98 -0.10
N ALA A 231 -1.60 19.77 -0.02
CA ALA A 231 -1.46 20.76 1.05
C ALA A 231 -2.53 21.84 0.96
N ALA A 232 -2.83 22.34 -0.25
CA ALA A 232 -3.88 23.34 -0.46
C ALA A 232 -5.27 22.80 -0.09
N LYS A 233 -5.56 21.52 -0.42
CA LYS A 233 -6.83 20.88 -0.01
C LYS A 233 -6.93 20.77 1.50
N LEU A 234 -5.86 20.38 2.18
CA LEU A 234 -5.83 20.29 3.66
C LEU A 234 -5.93 21.67 4.30
N GLU A 235 -5.26 22.70 3.75
CA GLU A 235 -5.38 24.09 4.22
C GLU A 235 -6.83 24.61 4.11
N ALA A 236 -7.51 24.32 3.01
CA ALA A 236 -8.92 24.67 2.83
C ALA A 236 -9.81 24.01 3.91
N VAL A 237 -9.54 22.72 4.25
CA VAL A 237 -10.26 22.00 5.31
C VAL A 237 -9.95 22.59 6.70
N ILE A 238 -8.71 22.99 6.98
CA ILE A 238 -8.36 23.74 8.21
C ILE A 238 -9.15 25.06 8.27
N GLY A 239 -9.39 25.69 7.12
CA GLY A 239 -10.21 26.91 6.98
C GLY A 239 -11.71 26.67 7.05
N GLY A 240 -12.18 25.43 7.22
CA GLY A 240 -13.60 25.07 7.37
C GLY A 240 -14.27 24.55 6.09
N ALA A 241 -13.53 24.23 5.04
CA ALA A 241 -14.08 23.54 3.87
C ALA A 241 -14.46 22.08 4.21
N ASP A 242 -15.35 21.50 3.41
CA ASP A 242 -15.73 20.10 3.55
C ASP A 242 -14.50 19.18 3.31
N PRO A 243 -14.21 18.21 4.20
CA PRO A 243 -13.12 17.27 4.02
C PRO A 243 -13.39 16.17 2.98
N ASP A 244 -14.43 16.27 2.18
CA ASP A 244 -14.85 15.25 1.21
C ASP A 244 -13.69 14.60 0.45
N GLY A 245 -13.62 13.25 0.52
CA GLY A 245 -12.56 12.44 -0.07
C GLY A 245 -11.17 12.59 0.57
N LEU A 246 -11.07 13.24 1.75
CA LEU A 246 -9.82 13.38 2.49
C LEU A 246 -9.93 12.70 3.85
N HIS A 247 -9.04 11.76 4.14
CA HIS A 247 -8.99 11.09 5.44
C HIS A 247 -7.57 10.64 5.79
N LEU A 248 -7.39 10.13 7.01
CA LEU A 248 -6.14 9.56 7.48
C LEU A 248 -6.27 8.04 7.66
N ALA A 249 -5.25 7.30 7.21
CA ALA A 249 -5.13 5.88 7.42
C ALA A 249 -3.66 5.47 7.57
N PHE A 250 -3.37 4.49 8.43
CA PHE A 250 -1.99 3.98 8.56
C PHE A 250 -1.48 3.46 7.20
N PRO A 251 -0.23 3.75 6.84
CA PRO A 251 0.34 3.32 5.55
C PRO A 251 0.65 1.83 5.48
N ILE A 252 0.48 1.12 6.58
CA ILE A 252 0.70 -0.32 6.73
C ILE A 252 -0.55 -1.00 7.27
N ILE A 253 -0.61 -2.34 7.19
CA ILE A 253 -1.59 -3.10 7.97
C ILE A 253 -1.25 -2.90 9.44
N TYR A 254 -2.12 -2.22 10.14
CA TYR A 254 -1.98 -1.92 11.56
C TYR A 254 -2.60 -3.05 12.38
N ASP A 255 -1.95 -3.39 13.49
CA ASP A 255 -2.43 -4.42 14.41
C ASP A 255 -3.07 -3.73 15.64
N PRO A 256 -4.41 -3.60 15.69
CA PRO A 256 -5.08 -2.90 16.76
C PRO A 256 -4.96 -3.59 18.13
N GLU A 257 -4.62 -4.89 18.15
CA GLU A 257 -4.43 -5.61 19.42
C GLU A 257 -3.16 -5.18 20.16
N LYS A 258 -2.21 -4.55 19.47
CA LYS A 258 -1.00 -4.00 20.10
C LYS A 258 -1.22 -2.67 20.82
N GLY A 259 -2.44 -2.13 20.73
CA GLY A 259 -3.02 -1.06 21.52
C GLY A 259 -2.05 0.07 21.90
N ALA A 260 -1.73 0.95 20.98
CA ALA A 260 -1.04 2.19 21.28
C ALA A 260 -1.96 3.35 20.93
N CYS A 261 -2.04 4.33 21.82
CA CYS A 261 -2.57 5.64 21.48
C CYS A 261 -1.64 6.33 20.49
N ILE A 262 -2.09 7.39 19.85
CA ILE A 262 -1.27 8.18 18.94
C ILE A 262 -1.12 9.62 19.43
N ARG A 263 -0.05 10.26 19.00
CA ARG A 263 0.19 11.69 19.16
C ARG A 263 0.66 12.27 17.84
N TYR A 264 0.10 13.42 17.46
CA TYR A 264 0.59 14.20 16.34
C TYR A 264 1.78 15.05 16.76
N LYS A 265 2.83 15.08 15.96
CA LYS A 265 4.06 15.86 16.15
C LYS A 265 4.38 16.73 14.93
N GLY A 266 5.31 17.67 15.10
CA GLY A 266 5.68 18.69 14.11
C GLY A 266 5.16 20.07 14.49
N PHE A 267 4.32 20.13 15.49
CA PHE A 267 3.78 21.31 16.16
C PHE A 267 3.64 21.04 17.67
N ARG A 268 3.29 22.04 18.47
CA ARG A 268 3.40 21.96 19.96
C ARG A 268 2.27 21.19 20.67
N SER A 269 1.46 20.38 19.97
CA SER A 269 0.39 19.61 20.62
C SER A 269 0.95 18.53 21.55
N LYS A 270 0.29 18.35 22.69
CA LYS A 270 0.53 17.25 23.63
C LYS A 270 -0.66 16.28 23.71
N LEU A 271 -1.69 16.51 22.92
CA LEU A 271 -2.89 15.68 22.92
C LEU A 271 -2.55 14.25 22.48
N VAL A 272 -3.20 13.31 23.13
CA VAL A 272 -3.13 11.89 22.84
C VAL A 272 -4.50 11.44 22.36
N PHE A 273 -4.53 10.68 21.29
CA PHE A 273 -5.75 10.21 20.64
C PHE A 273 -5.80 8.69 20.66
N PRO A 274 -6.98 8.09 20.81
CA PRO A 274 -7.11 6.63 20.83
C PRO A 274 -6.88 6.00 19.46
N ASP A 275 -7.10 6.76 18.39
CA ASP A 275 -7.02 6.27 17.00
C ASP A 275 -6.55 7.37 16.04
N LEU A 276 -6.21 6.98 14.83
CA LEU A 276 -5.80 7.85 13.74
C LEU A 276 -7.02 8.29 12.94
N ASP A 277 -7.42 9.53 13.09
CA ASP A 277 -8.49 10.13 12.30
C ASP A 277 -8.19 11.59 11.94
N LEU A 278 -8.86 12.09 10.90
CA LEU A 278 -8.67 13.44 10.40
C LEU A 278 -9.16 14.48 11.39
N SER A 279 -10.28 14.23 12.09
CA SER A 279 -10.87 15.20 13.03
C SER A 279 -9.96 15.45 14.22
N GLY A 280 -9.34 14.40 14.75
CA GLY A 280 -8.32 14.50 15.79
C GLY A 280 -7.10 15.30 15.36
N TYR A 281 -6.64 15.10 14.12
CA TYR A 281 -5.52 15.87 13.58
C TYR A 281 -5.87 17.35 13.39
N LEU A 282 -7.03 17.66 12.80
CA LEU A 282 -7.51 19.03 12.64
C LEU A 282 -7.71 19.72 13.98
N GLY A 283 -8.29 19.02 14.96
CA GLY A 283 -8.43 19.53 16.34
C GLY A 283 -7.10 19.88 16.99
N ALA A 284 -6.07 19.03 16.79
CA ALA A 284 -4.73 19.30 17.30
C ALA A 284 -4.06 20.51 16.62
N LEU A 285 -4.28 20.73 15.32
CA LEU A 285 -3.80 21.91 14.59
C LEU A 285 -4.52 23.18 15.08
N GLN A 286 -5.82 23.11 15.23
CA GLN A 286 -6.66 24.22 15.68
C GLN A 286 -6.30 24.68 17.09
N GLU A 287 -6.04 23.75 18.01
CA GLU A 287 -5.57 24.04 19.39
C GLU A 287 -4.29 24.91 19.38
N GLN A 288 -3.44 24.70 18.38
CA GLN A 288 -2.17 25.41 18.22
C GLN A 288 -2.28 26.67 17.35
N GLY A 289 -3.48 27.02 16.88
CA GLY A 289 -3.70 28.18 16.02
C GLY A 289 -3.08 28.07 14.64
N VAL A 290 -2.88 26.84 14.13
CA VAL A 290 -2.36 26.62 12.78
C VAL A 290 -3.47 26.94 11.77
N THR A 291 -3.23 27.93 10.91
CA THR A 291 -4.19 28.41 9.90
C THR A 291 -3.68 28.25 8.46
N SER A 292 -2.42 27.92 8.28
CA SER A 292 -1.81 27.67 6.97
C SER A 292 -1.14 26.30 6.96
N PHE A 293 -1.10 25.69 5.78
CA PHE A 293 -0.53 24.37 5.59
C PHE A 293 0.19 24.29 4.25
N THR A 294 1.39 23.73 4.24
CA THR A 294 2.27 23.65 3.06
C THR A 294 2.67 22.22 2.76
N ALA A 295 3.20 21.96 1.57
CA ALA A 295 3.77 20.66 1.21
C ALA A 295 4.90 20.21 2.16
N ASP A 296 5.64 21.17 2.75
CA ASP A 296 6.66 20.88 3.76
C ASP A 296 6.06 20.32 5.06
N ASP A 297 4.86 20.75 5.43
CA ASP A 297 4.18 20.26 6.64
C ASP A 297 3.74 18.80 6.48
N LEU A 298 3.42 18.35 5.25
CA LEU A 298 3.20 16.92 4.97
C LEU A 298 4.42 16.06 5.34
N ARG A 299 5.62 16.61 5.24
CA ARG A 299 6.89 15.95 5.53
C ARG A 299 7.37 16.15 6.96
N LYS A 300 6.98 17.26 7.60
CA LYS A 300 7.39 17.62 8.98
C LYS A 300 6.46 17.04 10.03
N HIS A 301 5.15 17.15 9.80
CA HIS A 301 4.19 16.59 10.72
C HIS A 301 4.24 15.07 10.71
N ALA A 302 4.05 14.48 11.87
CA ALA A 302 4.15 13.03 12.05
C ALA A 302 3.12 12.51 13.06
N VAL A 303 2.77 11.25 12.91
CA VAL A 303 1.99 10.45 13.84
C VAL A 303 2.95 9.54 14.59
N HIS A 304 2.90 9.51 15.89
CA HIS A 304 3.71 8.66 16.74
C HIS A 304 2.82 7.76 17.60
N GLU A 305 3.16 6.48 17.67
CA GLU A 305 2.57 5.61 18.69
C GLU A 305 3.11 5.99 20.07
N VAL A 306 2.20 6.12 21.02
CA VAL A 306 2.54 6.45 22.42
C VAL A 306 1.86 5.45 23.36
N ASP A 307 2.49 5.21 24.51
CA ASP A 307 1.90 4.43 25.59
C ASP A 307 0.86 5.25 26.40
N ASP A 308 0.26 4.62 27.42
CA ASP A 308 -0.76 5.23 28.27
C ASP A 308 -0.21 6.45 29.05
N GLU A 309 1.10 6.55 29.22
CA GLU A 309 1.77 7.71 29.83
C GLU A 309 2.10 8.79 28.78
N GLY A 310 1.82 8.52 27.49
CA GLY A 310 2.09 9.41 26.38
C GLY A 310 3.56 9.45 25.98
N LYS A 311 4.34 8.43 26.30
CA LYS A 311 5.73 8.27 25.85
C LYS A 311 5.77 7.52 24.54
N ASP A 312 6.66 7.93 23.64
CA ASP A 312 6.87 7.23 22.36
C ASP A 312 7.22 5.75 22.60
N CYS A 313 6.44 4.84 22.05
CA CYS A 313 6.56 3.41 22.33
C CYS A 313 6.62 2.52 21.09
N GLY A 314 6.44 3.07 19.91
CA GLY A 314 6.31 2.30 18.69
C GLY A 314 6.83 3.02 17.45
N LYS A 315 6.08 2.86 16.36
CA LYS A 315 6.42 3.42 15.06
C LYS A 315 6.00 4.88 14.95
N SER A 316 6.56 5.55 13.98
CA SER A 316 6.14 6.89 13.56
C SER A 316 6.03 6.94 12.03
N TRP A 317 5.09 7.75 11.56
CA TRP A 317 4.86 7.99 10.13
C TRP A 317 4.70 9.48 9.89
N LYS A 318 5.14 9.95 8.73
CA LYS A 318 4.82 11.31 8.30
C LYS A 318 3.33 11.45 8.04
N ILE A 319 2.78 12.65 8.24
CA ILE A 319 1.35 12.86 7.98
C ILE A 319 1.01 12.62 6.51
N GLY A 320 1.91 12.98 5.60
CA GLY A 320 1.76 12.68 4.17
C GLY A 320 1.75 11.19 3.84
N GLU A 321 2.34 10.33 4.69
CA GLU A 321 2.26 8.87 4.53
C GLU A 321 0.90 8.33 4.98
N CYS A 322 0.25 9.02 5.91
CA CYS A 322 -1.05 8.64 6.44
C CYS A 322 -2.22 9.24 5.65
N LEU A 323 -1.97 10.32 4.90
CA LEU A 323 -2.99 11.04 4.16
C LEU A 323 -3.48 10.21 2.97
N VAL A 324 -4.81 10.17 2.80
CA VAL A 324 -5.49 9.60 1.64
C VAL A 324 -6.39 10.67 1.05
N LEU A 325 -6.24 10.93 -0.22
CA LEU A 325 -7.06 11.89 -0.96
C LEU A 325 -6.95 11.67 -2.48
N GLU A 326 -7.94 12.21 -3.20
CA GLU A 326 -7.89 12.38 -4.64
C GLU A 326 -7.60 13.84 -5.01
N ALA A 327 -6.85 14.02 -6.08
CA ALA A 327 -6.56 15.33 -6.66
C ALA A 327 -6.63 15.27 -8.19
N GLU A 328 -7.15 16.34 -8.80
CA GLU A 328 -7.07 16.54 -10.24
C GLU A 328 -5.96 17.55 -10.54
N VAL A 329 -5.00 17.17 -11.35
CA VAL A 329 -3.89 18.03 -11.78
C VAL A 329 -3.66 17.83 -13.27
N ASP A 330 -3.60 18.93 -14.01
CA ASP A 330 -3.39 18.95 -15.47
C ASP A 330 -4.39 18.04 -16.24
N GLY A 331 -5.64 17.93 -15.74
CA GLY A 331 -6.72 17.12 -16.35
C GLY A 331 -6.63 15.62 -16.09
N HIS A 332 -5.77 15.18 -15.20
CA HIS A 332 -5.63 13.78 -14.78
C HIS A 332 -6.02 13.60 -13.32
N THR A 333 -6.56 12.44 -13.00
CA THR A 333 -6.91 12.06 -11.63
C THR A 333 -5.74 11.32 -10.96
N TYR A 334 -5.42 11.75 -9.75
CA TYR A 334 -4.37 11.18 -8.92
C TYR A 334 -4.90 10.82 -7.54
N VAL A 335 -4.36 9.75 -6.96
CA VAL A 335 -4.69 9.30 -5.60
C VAL A 335 -3.42 9.28 -4.75
N LEU A 336 -3.43 9.97 -3.61
CA LEU A 336 -2.42 9.83 -2.57
C LEU A 336 -2.83 8.71 -1.62
N SER A 337 -1.98 7.72 -1.44
CA SER A 337 -2.21 6.64 -0.48
C SER A 337 -0.90 6.00 -0.02
N GLY A 338 -0.71 5.88 1.30
CA GLY A 338 0.50 5.31 1.88
C GLY A 338 1.77 6.08 1.52
N GLY A 339 1.67 7.40 1.40
CA GLY A 339 2.78 8.31 1.07
C GLY A 339 3.22 8.26 -0.39
N ARG A 340 2.37 7.75 -1.28
CA ARG A 340 2.65 7.65 -2.71
C ARG A 340 1.51 8.17 -3.54
N TRP A 341 1.86 8.84 -4.61
CA TRP A 341 0.90 9.27 -5.61
C TRP A 341 0.77 8.23 -6.70
N TYR A 342 -0.47 7.97 -7.07
CA TYR A 342 -0.84 7.08 -8.15
C TYR A 342 -1.69 7.82 -9.15
N GLN A 343 -1.37 7.68 -10.43
CA GLN A 343 -2.22 8.16 -11.51
C GLN A 343 -3.24 7.09 -11.87
N VAL A 344 -4.52 7.47 -11.89
CA VAL A 344 -5.58 6.62 -12.44
C VAL A 344 -5.55 6.74 -13.95
N ALA A 345 -5.61 5.62 -14.67
CA ALA A 345 -5.61 5.63 -16.13
C ALA A 345 -6.79 6.46 -16.66
N GLN A 346 -6.46 7.49 -17.43
CA GLN A 346 -7.46 8.46 -17.91
C GLN A 346 -8.47 7.84 -18.86
N ASP A 347 -7.99 6.95 -19.73
CA ASP A 347 -8.83 6.23 -20.70
C ASP A 347 -9.91 5.42 -19.97
N TYR A 348 -9.51 4.77 -18.89
CA TYR A 348 -10.41 3.95 -18.10
C TYR A 348 -11.49 4.79 -17.39
N ALA A 349 -11.12 5.86 -16.70
CA ALA A 349 -12.08 6.75 -16.04
C ALA A 349 -13.04 7.40 -17.06
N GLN A 350 -12.52 7.80 -18.23
CA GLN A 350 -13.35 8.36 -19.32
C GLN A 350 -14.22 7.28 -19.98
N GLU A 351 -13.68 6.09 -20.22
CA GLU A 351 -14.45 4.96 -20.74
C GLU A 351 -15.56 4.55 -19.78
N LEU A 352 -15.30 4.57 -18.49
CA LEU A 352 -16.29 4.26 -17.44
C LEU A 352 -17.41 5.32 -17.43
N VAL A 353 -17.05 6.60 -17.41
CA VAL A 353 -18.04 7.70 -17.50
C VAL A 353 -18.85 7.59 -18.80
N LYS A 354 -18.18 7.37 -19.93
CA LYS A 354 -18.84 7.19 -21.21
C LYS A 354 -19.76 5.97 -21.21
N PHE A 355 -19.27 4.84 -20.67
CA PHE A 355 -20.07 3.61 -20.53
C PHE A 355 -21.32 3.87 -19.70
N PHE A 356 -21.21 4.55 -18.55
CA PHE A 356 -22.36 4.88 -17.71
C PHE A 356 -23.31 5.90 -18.37
N ASP A 357 -22.79 6.85 -19.13
CA ASP A 357 -23.62 7.81 -19.85
C ASP A 357 -24.37 7.17 -21.05
N GLU A 358 -23.78 6.15 -21.65
CA GLU A 358 -24.34 5.37 -22.74
C GLU A 358 -25.26 4.23 -22.30
N LEU A 359 -25.27 3.88 -20.98
CA LEU A 359 -26.19 2.86 -20.49
C LEU A 359 -27.65 3.32 -20.69
N PRO A 360 -28.50 2.43 -21.20
CA PRO A 360 -29.93 2.69 -21.28
C PRO A 360 -30.48 3.05 -19.88
N ARG A 361 -31.12 4.20 -19.78
CA ARG A 361 -31.78 4.62 -18.53
C ARG A 361 -33.23 4.17 -18.56
N GLU A 362 -33.65 3.46 -17.51
CA GLU A 362 -35.07 3.15 -17.32
C GLU A 362 -35.76 4.33 -16.65
N GLU A 363 -36.96 4.65 -17.11
CA GLU A 363 -37.85 5.62 -16.45
C GLU A 363 -38.49 4.93 -15.24
N LEU A 364 -37.84 5.02 -14.12
CA LEU A 364 -38.32 4.51 -12.82
C LEU A 364 -39.01 5.66 -12.06
N PRO A 365 -39.94 5.35 -11.13
CA PRO A 365 -40.53 6.36 -10.26
C PRO A 365 -39.48 7.19 -9.52
N ASP A 366 -39.69 8.50 -9.42
CA ASP A 366 -38.78 9.40 -8.71
C ASP A 366 -38.63 8.98 -7.25
N ALA A 367 -37.42 9.19 -6.69
CA ALA A 367 -37.16 9.00 -5.27
C ALA A 367 -37.96 10.05 -4.45
N LEU A 368 -38.48 9.62 -3.30
CA LEU A 368 -39.15 10.52 -2.37
C LEU A 368 -38.09 11.33 -1.58
N PRO A 369 -38.48 12.52 -1.05
CA PRO A 369 -37.59 13.26 -0.15
C PRO A 369 -37.08 12.37 1.01
N ASP A 370 -35.81 12.42 1.31
CA ASP A 370 -35.15 11.63 2.37
C ASP A 370 -35.18 10.09 2.18
N GLU A 371 -35.43 9.62 0.97
CA GLU A 371 -35.41 8.22 0.59
C GLU A 371 -34.00 7.85 0.10
N ASN A 372 -33.30 7.00 0.86
CA ASN A 372 -32.03 6.42 0.41
C ASN A 372 -32.27 5.20 -0.51
N GLU A 373 -31.22 4.71 -1.15
CA GLU A 373 -31.26 3.58 -2.10
C GLU A 373 -32.02 2.36 -1.53
N GLU A 374 -31.78 1.96 -0.29
CA GLU A 374 -32.44 0.82 0.34
C GLU A 374 -33.98 1.00 0.46
N LYS A 375 -34.40 2.18 0.89
CA LYS A 375 -35.83 2.50 1.02
C LYS A 375 -36.49 2.55 -0.35
N TYR A 376 -35.79 3.16 -1.32
CA TYR A 376 -36.23 3.25 -2.69
C TYR A 376 -36.41 1.85 -3.30
N ASN A 377 -35.40 0.98 -3.20
CA ASN A 377 -35.48 -0.39 -3.71
C ASN A 377 -36.62 -1.19 -3.07
N ARG A 378 -36.86 -0.99 -1.77
CA ARG A 378 -37.97 -1.62 -1.07
C ARG A 378 -39.33 -1.15 -1.55
N ARG A 379 -39.48 0.15 -1.86
CA ARG A 379 -40.70 0.72 -2.40
C ARG A 379 -40.90 0.27 -3.86
N LEU A 380 -39.88 0.41 -4.69
CA LEU A 380 -39.93 0.05 -6.11
C LEU A 380 -40.34 -1.41 -6.32
N LYS A 381 -39.86 -2.32 -5.48
CA LYS A 381 -40.32 -3.74 -5.49
C LYS A 381 -41.83 -3.91 -5.37
N ASN A 382 -42.50 -3.01 -4.66
CA ASN A 382 -43.97 -3.07 -4.47
C ASN A 382 -44.71 -2.31 -5.56
N ASP A 383 -44.15 -1.18 -6.03
CA ASP A 383 -44.78 -0.28 -6.97
C ASP A 383 -44.66 -0.77 -8.42
N VAL A 384 -43.60 -1.55 -8.73
CA VAL A 384 -43.33 -2.11 -10.07
C VAL A 384 -43.15 -3.62 -9.99
N PRO A 385 -44.23 -4.41 -9.88
CA PRO A 385 -44.16 -5.86 -9.67
C PRO A 385 -43.58 -6.65 -10.85
N GLU A 386 -43.39 -5.99 -12.01
CA GLU A 386 -42.69 -6.58 -13.16
C GLU A 386 -41.20 -6.73 -12.96
N LEU A 387 -40.60 -5.97 -12.02
CA LEU A 387 -39.20 -6.02 -11.70
C LEU A 387 -38.91 -7.09 -10.64
N LEU A 388 -38.03 -8.01 -10.97
CA LEU A 388 -37.51 -8.98 -9.99
C LEU A 388 -36.45 -8.31 -9.13
N CYS A 389 -36.76 -8.04 -7.86
CA CYS A 389 -35.81 -7.46 -6.92
C CYS A 389 -34.72 -8.47 -6.53
N LEU A 390 -33.48 -8.14 -6.85
CA LEU A 390 -32.27 -8.90 -6.55
C LEU A 390 -31.32 -8.15 -5.60
N ASP A 391 -31.72 -6.95 -5.14
CA ASP A 391 -30.97 -6.16 -4.14
C ASP A 391 -30.54 -7.03 -2.95
N ARG A 392 -29.24 -7.02 -2.65
CA ARG A 392 -28.58 -7.85 -1.60
C ARG A 392 -28.72 -9.37 -1.78
N LYS A 393 -29.11 -9.84 -2.95
CA LYS A 393 -29.13 -11.27 -3.24
C LYS A 393 -27.82 -11.67 -3.91
N LEU A 394 -27.07 -12.49 -3.19
CA LEU A 394 -25.83 -13.02 -3.67
C LEU A 394 -26.06 -14.25 -4.54
N ILE A 395 -25.53 -14.22 -5.75
CA ILE A 395 -25.49 -15.38 -6.65
C ILE A 395 -24.06 -15.93 -6.72
N LYS A 396 -23.95 -17.22 -6.96
CA LYS A 396 -22.66 -17.88 -7.20
C LYS A 396 -22.64 -18.39 -8.63
N PRO A 397 -22.01 -17.67 -9.56
CA PRO A 397 -21.89 -18.16 -10.93
C PRO A 397 -21.14 -19.49 -11.00
N THR A 398 -21.45 -20.30 -12.01
CA THR A 398 -20.78 -21.58 -12.22
C THR A 398 -19.29 -21.36 -12.49
N GLY A 399 -18.43 -22.04 -11.74
CA GLY A 399 -16.98 -21.89 -11.81
C GLY A 399 -16.40 -20.80 -10.90
N TRP A 400 -17.22 -20.01 -10.23
CA TRP A 400 -16.73 -18.98 -9.29
C TRP A 400 -16.59 -19.53 -7.87
N THR A 401 -15.57 -19.05 -7.16
CA THR A 401 -15.34 -19.40 -5.75
C THR A 401 -16.10 -18.48 -4.78
N THR A 402 -16.43 -17.27 -5.26
CA THR A 402 -17.11 -16.22 -4.49
C THR A 402 -18.54 -16.02 -4.97
N THR A 403 -19.35 -15.39 -4.14
CA THR A 403 -20.69 -14.91 -4.49
C THR A 403 -20.62 -13.44 -4.87
N VAL A 404 -21.46 -13.01 -5.80
CA VAL A 404 -21.57 -11.63 -6.25
C VAL A 404 -23.03 -11.17 -6.21
N GLU A 405 -23.25 -9.89 -5.96
CA GLU A 405 -24.52 -9.23 -6.20
C GLU A 405 -24.57 -8.80 -7.67
N ALA A 406 -25.56 -9.32 -8.40
CA ALA A 406 -25.59 -9.10 -9.84
C ALA A 406 -26.22 -7.75 -10.21
N CYS A 407 -27.27 -7.33 -9.50
CA CYS A 407 -28.02 -6.08 -9.76
C CYS A 407 -29.05 -5.85 -8.66
N ASP A 408 -29.63 -4.65 -8.63
CA ASP A 408 -30.74 -4.33 -7.74
C ASP A 408 -32.05 -4.94 -8.27
N PHE A 409 -32.27 -4.85 -9.58
CA PHE A 409 -33.45 -5.41 -10.23
C PHE A 409 -33.12 -6.03 -11.59
N LEU A 410 -33.95 -7.01 -11.96
CA LEU A 410 -33.98 -7.62 -13.30
C LEU A 410 -35.39 -7.49 -13.85
N ASP A 411 -35.49 -7.02 -15.11
CA ASP A 411 -36.79 -6.93 -15.78
C ASP A 411 -37.15 -8.21 -16.54
N ARG A 412 -38.34 -8.22 -17.18
CA ARG A 412 -38.83 -9.37 -17.95
C ARG A 412 -38.05 -9.63 -19.24
N ASP A 413 -37.37 -8.61 -19.75
CA ASP A 413 -36.52 -8.70 -20.94
C ASP A 413 -35.08 -9.07 -20.59
N SER A 414 -34.81 -9.49 -19.34
CA SER A 414 -33.51 -9.83 -18.79
C SER A 414 -32.52 -8.65 -18.73
N ARG A 415 -33.03 -7.42 -18.66
CA ARG A 415 -32.20 -6.23 -18.48
C ARG A 415 -31.83 -6.08 -17.01
N ILE A 416 -30.57 -5.83 -16.76
CA ILE A 416 -30.02 -5.59 -15.43
C ILE A 416 -30.20 -4.11 -15.11
N ILE A 417 -30.76 -3.82 -13.92
CA ILE A 417 -31.04 -2.46 -13.46
C ILE A 417 -30.28 -2.25 -12.15
N HIS A 418 -29.44 -1.21 -12.13
CA HIS A 418 -28.78 -0.71 -10.94
C HIS A 418 -29.39 0.63 -10.52
N VAL A 419 -29.72 0.75 -9.25
CA VAL A 419 -30.24 1.97 -8.64
C VAL A 419 -29.10 2.67 -7.93
N LYS A 420 -28.88 3.95 -8.19
CA LYS A 420 -27.83 4.73 -7.53
C LYS A 420 -28.35 6.08 -7.06
N ASP A 421 -27.98 6.47 -5.86
CA ASP A 421 -28.28 7.76 -5.30
C ASP A 421 -27.39 8.85 -5.97
N LYS A 422 -28.03 9.91 -6.47
CA LYS A 422 -27.33 11.04 -7.12
C LYS A 422 -26.44 11.86 -6.17
N THR A 423 -26.62 11.71 -4.86
CA THR A 423 -25.96 12.59 -3.88
C THR A 423 -24.51 12.21 -3.59
N SER A 424 -24.03 11.05 -4.01
CA SER A 424 -22.62 10.69 -3.85
C SER A 424 -21.94 10.47 -5.21
N ARG A 425 -21.29 11.51 -5.72
CA ARG A 425 -20.37 11.38 -6.88
C ARG A 425 -19.30 10.31 -6.68
N ASN A 426 -18.96 9.99 -5.44
CA ASN A 426 -17.97 8.98 -5.07
C ASN A 426 -18.48 7.53 -5.16
N ARG A 427 -19.80 7.29 -5.25
CA ARG A 427 -20.38 5.95 -5.37
C ARG A 427 -20.45 5.42 -6.81
N LEU A 428 -20.18 6.24 -7.82
CA LEU A 428 -20.04 5.79 -9.21
C LEU A 428 -18.82 4.85 -9.43
N ARG A 429 -17.96 4.71 -8.43
CA ARG A 429 -16.80 3.82 -8.44
C ARG A 429 -17.07 2.45 -7.80
N SER A 430 -18.28 2.15 -7.40
CA SER A 430 -18.65 0.90 -6.70
C SER A 430 -19.60 0.02 -7.53
N VAL A 431 -19.37 -0.10 -8.83
CA VAL A 431 -20.05 -1.08 -9.67
C VAL A 431 -19.06 -2.09 -10.21
#